data_2b59b6e6bfb9d695de40bfca5138f4a5
#
_entry.id   2b59b6e6bfb9d695de40bfca5138f4a5
#
_cell.length_a   1.000
_cell.length_b   1.000
_cell.length_c   1.000
_cell.angle_alpha   90.00
_cell.angle_beta   90.00
_cell.angle_gamma   90.00
#
_symmetry.space_group_name_H-M   'P 1'
#
loop_
_entity.id
_entity.type
_entity.pdbx_description
1 polymer ?
#
loop_
_entity_poly.entity_id
_entity_poly.type
_entity_poly.pdbx_seq_one_letter_code
_entity_poly.pdbx_strand_id
1 'polypeptide(L)'
;MLSKIALASSMIPVALACLGYEGGLPQHTAHHSNSAPIEIAAGQTFDAGWAKYDRGSGACTSGEGGNDDAVFILRSGATLKNVIIGKDQKEGVHCEGPCTLEFVWFEDVCEDAITVRGDSAGQESWIIGGGAYHASDKVVQHNGCGTVNIINFYAEDYGKVYRSCGNCSSQCKRNVYVEGTTAYNGGEIVGINLNYGDTATLKNVCTDADHPCVFYDGCSNSCEPQKVGYCSG
;
A
#
# COMPACT_ATOMS: atom_id res chain seq x y z
N MET A 1 48.75 1.01 -49.82
CA MET A 1 47.80 1.83 -49.06
C MET A 1 46.89 0.91 -48.27
N LEU A 2 47.18 0.76 -46.97
CA LEU A 2 46.29 -0.06 -46.11
C LEU A 2 45.26 0.87 -45.44
N SER A 3 43.99 0.68 -45.78
CA SER A 3 42.87 1.38 -45.19
C SER A 3 42.62 0.84 -43.76
N LYS A 4 42.75 1.71 -42.75
CA LYS A 4 42.38 1.38 -41.38
C LYS A 4 40.87 1.53 -41.22
N ILE A 5 40.16 0.44 -41.05
CA ILE A 5 38.74 0.43 -40.67
C ILE A 5 38.69 0.67 -39.15
N ALA A 6 38.19 1.83 -38.72
CA ALA A 6 37.88 2.09 -37.32
C ALA A 6 36.52 1.47 -36.99
N LEU A 7 36.50 0.44 -36.16
CA LEU A 7 35.24 -0.05 -35.55
C LEU A 7 34.85 0.97 -34.47
N ALA A 8 33.78 1.69 -34.73
CA ALA A 8 33.08 2.43 -33.69
C ALA A 8 32.25 1.49 -32.86
N SER A 9 32.68 1.19 -31.63
CA SER A 9 31.89 0.46 -30.64
C SER A 9 30.78 1.39 -30.13
N SER A 10 29.56 1.19 -30.59
CA SER A 10 28.40 1.84 -30.03
C SER A 10 28.11 1.23 -28.65
N MET A 11 28.48 1.93 -27.59
CA MET A 11 27.95 1.64 -26.25
C MET A 11 26.45 1.96 -26.27
N ILE A 12 25.61 0.94 -26.38
CA ILE A 12 24.19 1.06 -26.08
C ILE A 12 24.13 1.28 -24.58
N PRO A 13 23.55 2.39 -24.08
CA PRO A 13 23.33 2.53 -22.66
C PRO A 13 22.38 1.38 -22.26
N VAL A 14 22.86 0.45 -21.44
CA VAL A 14 22.01 -0.49 -20.74
C VAL A 14 21.23 0.41 -19.77
N ALA A 15 20.00 0.73 -20.13
CA ALA A 15 19.05 1.24 -19.15
C ALA A 15 19.02 0.18 -18.03
N LEU A 16 19.48 0.53 -16.84
CA LEU A 16 19.31 -0.30 -15.67
C LEU A 16 17.80 -0.48 -15.55
N ALA A 17 17.29 -1.65 -15.97
CA ALA A 17 15.91 -1.99 -15.77
C ALA A 17 15.65 -1.90 -14.26
N CYS A 18 14.62 -1.17 -13.90
CA CYS A 18 14.19 -1.07 -12.54
C CYS A 18 13.85 -2.48 -12.04
N LEU A 19 14.58 -2.98 -11.06
CA LEU A 19 14.40 -4.32 -10.49
C LEU A 19 13.35 -4.26 -9.35
N GLY A 20 12.15 -3.80 -9.69
CA GLY A 20 11.04 -3.82 -8.76
C GLY A 20 10.29 -5.15 -8.79
N TYR A 21 9.37 -5.31 -7.85
CA TYR A 21 8.49 -6.47 -7.80
C TYR A 21 7.60 -6.50 -9.04
N GLU A 22 7.42 -7.68 -9.65
CA GLU A 22 6.58 -7.83 -10.84
C GLU A 22 5.10 -7.92 -10.46
N GLY A 23 4.25 -7.19 -11.19
CA GLY A 23 2.81 -7.28 -11.07
C GLY A 23 2.26 -8.57 -11.66
N GLY A 24 1.02 -8.82 -11.41
CA GLY A 24 0.27 -9.95 -11.95
C GLY A 24 -0.63 -10.57 -10.88
N LEU A 25 -1.93 -10.31 -11.00
CA LEU A 25 -2.92 -10.89 -10.10
C LEU A 25 -2.89 -12.42 -10.19
N PRO A 26 -2.66 -13.15 -9.10
CA PRO A 26 -2.68 -14.60 -9.12
C PRO A 26 -4.06 -15.15 -9.50
N GLN A 27 -4.09 -16.35 -10.10
CA GLN A 27 -5.35 -17.03 -10.31
C GLN A 27 -5.88 -17.56 -8.96
N HIS A 28 -7.12 -17.22 -8.62
CA HIS A 28 -7.72 -17.69 -7.38
C HIS A 28 -8.11 -19.16 -7.44
N THR A 29 -7.97 -19.86 -6.30
CA THR A 29 -8.33 -21.28 -6.12
C THR A 29 -9.81 -21.47 -5.79
N ALA A 30 -10.43 -20.50 -5.14
CA ALA A 30 -11.84 -20.45 -4.76
C ALA A 30 -12.30 -18.99 -4.65
N HIS A 31 -13.61 -18.75 -4.58
CA HIS A 31 -14.19 -17.44 -4.32
C HIS A 31 -15.21 -17.49 -3.19
N HIS A 32 -15.07 -16.61 -2.23
CA HIS A 32 -15.93 -16.50 -1.05
C HIS A 32 -16.44 -15.07 -0.91
N SER A 33 -17.76 -14.91 -0.88
CA SER A 33 -18.41 -13.63 -0.55
C SER A 33 -18.96 -13.71 0.85
N ASN A 34 -18.48 -12.84 1.76
CA ASN A 34 -18.83 -12.89 3.17
C ASN A 34 -19.75 -11.73 3.56
N SER A 35 -20.81 -12.02 4.31
CA SER A 35 -21.74 -11.00 4.79
C SER A 35 -21.21 -10.14 5.93
N ALA A 36 -20.10 -10.55 6.56
CA ALA A 36 -19.42 -9.84 7.64
C ALA A 36 -17.90 -9.98 7.47
N PRO A 37 -17.08 -9.10 8.06
CA PRO A 37 -15.63 -9.24 8.06
C PRO A 37 -15.16 -10.56 8.66
N ILE A 38 -14.07 -11.10 8.13
CA ILE A 38 -13.37 -12.23 8.75
C ILE A 38 -12.35 -11.64 9.73
N GLU A 39 -12.55 -11.91 11.01
CA GLU A 39 -11.64 -11.48 12.06
C GLU A 39 -10.53 -12.51 12.30
N ILE A 40 -9.26 -12.08 12.23
CA ILE A 40 -8.10 -12.90 12.56
C ILE A 40 -7.63 -12.50 13.96
N ALA A 41 -7.70 -13.43 14.90
CA ALA A 41 -7.37 -13.18 16.30
C ALA A 41 -5.88 -12.81 16.48
N ALA A 42 -5.57 -12.12 17.58
CA ALA A 42 -4.23 -11.64 17.88
C ALA A 42 -3.16 -12.75 17.80
N GLY A 43 -2.09 -12.49 17.08
CA GLY A 43 -0.98 -13.41 16.88
C GLY A 43 -1.30 -14.64 16.03
N GLN A 44 -2.51 -14.75 15.45
CA GLN A 44 -2.88 -15.87 14.59
C GLN A 44 -2.55 -15.60 13.12
N THR A 45 -2.35 -16.67 12.37
CA THR A 45 -2.12 -16.62 10.92
C THR A 45 -3.32 -17.21 10.19
N PHE A 46 -3.82 -16.48 9.19
CA PHE A 46 -4.79 -16.97 8.23
C PHE A 46 -4.11 -17.09 6.86
N ASP A 47 -3.98 -18.32 6.37
CA ASP A 47 -3.50 -18.62 5.03
C ASP A 47 -4.69 -18.97 4.15
N ALA A 48 -4.98 -18.12 3.19
CA ALA A 48 -6.13 -18.30 2.30
C ALA A 48 -5.86 -19.29 1.16
N GLY A 49 -4.63 -19.77 0.99
CA GLY A 49 -4.30 -20.70 -0.11
C GLY A 49 -4.65 -20.17 -1.49
N TRP A 50 -4.52 -18.86 -1.68
CA TRP A 50 -4.88 -18.12 -2.90
C TRP A 50 -6.38 -18.08 -3.21
N ALA A 51 -7.25 -18.28 -2.24
CA ALA A 51 -8.67 -18.02 -2.44
C ALA A 51 -8.95 -16.51 -2.50
N LYS A 52 -9.98 -16.14 -3.25
CA LYS A 52 -10.50 -14.78 -3.34
C LYS A 52 -11.62 -14.57 -2.33
N TYR A 53 -11.58 -13.43 -1.65
CA TYR A 53 -12.58 -13.01 -0.65
C TYR A 53 -13.10 -11.61 -0.97
N ASP A 54 -14.39 -11.40 -0.84
CA ASP A 54 -15.05 -10.10 -0.92
C ASP A 54 -16.30 -10.04 -0.04
N ARG A 55 -17.08 -8.96 -0.16
CA ARG A 55 -18.32 -8.72 0.60
C ARG A 55 -19.58 -8.91 -0.25
N GLY A 56 -19.41 -9.36 -1.50
CA GLY A 56 -20.48 -9.61 -2.45
C GLY A 56 -20.89 -8.39 -3.28
N SER A 57 -21.59 -8.66 -4.36
CA SER A 57 -21.95 -7.67 -5.38
C SER A 57 -22.66 -6.44 -4.77
N GLY A 58 -22.18 -5.25 -5.15
CA GLY A 58 -22.71 -3.96 -4.68
C GLY A 58 -22.15 -3.49 -3.33
N ALA A 59 -21.16 -4.19 -2.75
CA ALA A 59 -20.52 -3.74 -1.52
C ALA A 59 -19.65 -2.49 -1.73
N CYS A 60 -19.09 -2.29 -2.92
CA CYS A 60 -18.39 -1.05 -3.26
C CYS A 60 -19.39 0.09 -3.42
N THR A 61 -19.45 0.95 -2.42
CA THR A 61 -20.32 2.14 -2.38
C THR A 61 -19.49 3.39 -2.12
N SER A 62 -19.98 4.56 -2.54
CA SER A 62 -19.28 5.83 -2.30
C SER A 62 -19.15 6.18 -0.82
N GLY A 63 -18.14 6.98 -0.48
CA GLY A 63 -17.84 7.52 0.86
C GLY A 63 -17.01 6.57 1.72
N GLU A 64 -16.54 7.09 2.85
CA GLU A 64 -15.70 6.36 3.81
C GLU A 64 -16.40 5.11 4.35
N GLY A 65 -15.63 4.05 4.57
CA GLY A 65 -16.09 2.82 5.21
C GLY A 65 -15.66 2.69 6.67
N GLY A 66 -16.17 1.67 7.33
CA GLY A 66 -15.82 1.34 8.70
C GLY A 66 -15.34 -0.11 8.86
N ASN A 67 -15.13 -0.55 10.10
CA ASN A 67 -14.72 -1.93 10.36
C ASN A 67 -15.71 -2.95 9.78
N ASP A 68 -16.99 -2.66 9.83
CA ASP A 68 -18.04 -3.57 9.34
C ASP A 68 -18.03 -3.70 7.80
N ASP A 69 -17.32 -2.80 7.10
CA ASP A 69 -17.19 -2.81 5.63
C ASP A 69 -15.92 -3.54 5.16
N ALA A 70 -14.98 -3.85 6.06
CA ALA A 70 -13.75 -4.54 5.72
C ALA A 70 -13.99 -6.00 5.30
N VAL A 71 -13.13 -6.53 4.44
CA VAL A 71 -13.13 -7.98 4.14
C VAL A 71 -12.46 -8.75 5.28
N PHE A 72 -11.33 -8.23 5.78
CA PHE A 72 -10.61 -8.82 6.91
C PHE A 72 -10.33 -7.78 8.00
N ILE A 73 -10.42 -8.21 9.26
CA ILE A 73 -9.95 -7.44 10.43
C ILE A 73 -8.84 -8.24 11.11
N LEU A 74 -7.63 -7.67 11.18
CA LEU A 74 -6.47 -8.26 11.80
C LEU A 74 -6.27 -7.66 13.20
N ARG A 75 -6.35 -8.52 14.24
CA ARG A 75 -5.99 -8.12 15.60
C ARG A 75 -4.47 -8.06 15.76
N SER A 76 -3.99 -7.40 16.80
CA SER A 76 -2.56 -7.15 17.04
C SER A 76 -1.68 -8.39 16.82
N GLY A 77 -0.68 -8.27 15.95
CA GLY A 77 0.24 -9.36 15.62
C GLY A 77 -0.33 -10.44 14.70
N ALA A 78 -1.55 -10.27 14.18
CA ALA A 78 -2.14 -11.22 13.24
C ALA A 78 -1.45 -11.15 11.86
N THR A 79 -1.44 -12.29 11.16
CA THR A 79 -0.91 -12.44 9.81
C THR A 79 -1.99 -12.91 8.84
N LEU A 80 -2.12 -12.23 7.71
CA LEU A 80 -2.94 -12.63 6.57
C LEU A 80 -2.03 -12.94 5.40
N LYS A 81 -2.21 -14.10 4.75
CA LYS A 81 -1.34 -14.44 3.62
C LYS A 81 -2.02 -15.20 2.49
N ASN A 82 -1.41 -15.10 1.30
CA ASN A 82 -1.81 -15.83 0.10
C ASN A 82 -3.31 -15.64 -0.21
N VAL A 83 -3.77 -14.40 -0.29
CA VAL A 83 -5.19 -14.07 -0.50
C VAL A 83 -5.35 -13.05 -1.61
N ILE A 84 -6.47 -13.12 -2.30
CA ILE A 84 -6.93 -12.11 -3.23
C ILE A 84 -8.16 -11.44 -2.63
N ILE A 85 -8.14 -10.13 -2.50
CA ILE A 85 -9.31 -9.31 -2.15
C ILE A 85 -10.00 -8.95 -3.46
N GLY A 86 -11.24 -9.38 -3.62
CA GLY A 86 -12.05 -9.13 -4.81
C GLY A 86 -12.56 -7.68 -4.85
N LYS A 87 -13.13 -7.30 -5.99
CA LYS A 87 -13.60 -5.93 -6.24
C LYS A 87 -14.86 -5.54 -5.45
N ASP A 88 -15.66 -6.52 -5.06
CA ASP A 88 -16.94 -6.28 -4.38
C ASP A 88 -16.74 -6.09 -2.88
N GLN A 89 -16.05 -5.02 -2.49
CA GLN A 89 -15.80 -4.60 -1.11
C GLN A 89 -15.74 -3.07 -1.06
N LYS A 90 -15.89 -2.49 0.10
CA LYS A 90 -15.69 -1.07 0.35
C LYS A 90 -14.34 -0.82 0.98
N GLU A 91 -14.00 -1.59 2.01
CA GLU A 91 -12.74 -1.60 2.70
C GLU A 91 -12.08 -2.98 2.55
N GLY A 92 -10.77 -2.99 2.30
CA GLY A 92 -10.05 -4.24 2.12
C GLY A 92 -9.67 -4.90 3.45
N VAL A 93 -8.54 -4.51 4.04
CA VAL A 93 -7.98 -5.08 5.27
C VAL A 93 -7.79 -4.01 6.32
N HIS A 94 -8.36 -4.19 7.50
CA HIS A 94 -8.13 -3.34 8.67
C HIS A 94 -7.21 -4.02 9.68
N CYS A 95 -6.13 -3.35 10.07
CA CYS A 95 -5.23 -3.77 11.13
C CYS A 95 -5.51 -2.98 12.41
N GLU A 96 -6.07 -3.64 13.43
CA GLU A 96 -6.40 -3.04 14.73
C GLU A 96 -5.21 -3.07 15.73
N GLY A 97 -4.01 -3.19 15.21
CA GLY A 97 -2.72 -3.22 15.87
C GLY A 97 -1.64 -3.48 14.83
N PRO A 98 -0.38 -3.71 15.21
CA PRO A 98 0.63 -4.16 14.26
C PRO A 98 0.18 -5.46 13.58
N CYS A 99 0.40 -5.58 12.28
CA CYS A 99 -0.08 -6.70 11.47
C CYS A 99 0.95 -7.10 10.42
N THR A 100 0.78 -8.29 9.84
CA THR A 100 1.59 -8.74 8.71
C THR A 100 0.68 -9.20 7.57
N LEU A 101 0.91 -8.67 6.38
CA LEU A 101 0.28 -9.11 5.15
C LEU A 101 1.38 -9.69 4.24
N GLU A 102 1.23 -10.96 3.83
CA GLU A 102 2.16 -11.64 2.94
C GLU A 102 1.46 -12.08 1.67
N PHE A 103 1.86 -11.54 0.50
CA PHE A 103 1.27 -11.87 -0.79
C PHE A 103 -0.25 -11.67 -0.81
N VAL A 104 -0.69 -10.52 -0.32
CA VAL A 104 -2.09 -10.08 -0.37
C VAL A 104 -2.28 -9.23 -1.63
N TRP A 105 -3.24 -9.61 -2.47
CA TRP A 105 -3.55 -8.94 -3.71
C TRP A 105 -4.93 -8.32 -3.68
N PHE A 106 -5.07 -7.12 -4.21
CA PHE A 106 -6.33 -6.40 -4.31
C PHE A 106 -6.67 -6.24 -5.79
N GLU A 107 -7.74 -6.90 -6.21
CA GLU A 107 -8.16 -6.98 -7.63
C GLU A 107 -8.62 -5.62 -8.16
N ASP A 108 -9.35 -4.87 -7.33
CA ASP A 108 -9.90 -3.55 -7.65
C ASP A 108 -10.28 -2.87 -6.32
N VAL A 109 -9.54 -1.84 -5.93
CA VAL A 109 -9.72 -1.18 -4.63
C VAL A 109 -10.84 -0.16 -4.71
N CYS A 110 -11.84 -0.27 -3.84
CA CYS A 110 -12.98 0.64 -3.82
C CYS A 110 -12.69 1.94 -3.06
N GLU A 111 -12.33 1.86 -1.78
CA GLU A 111 -11.92 2.99 -0.94
C GLU A 111 -10.44 2.83 -0.56
N ASP A 112 -10.09 2.15 0.51
CA ASP A 112 -8.70 1.86 0.87
C ASP A 112 -8.42 0.35 0.83
N ALA A 113 -7.23 -0.04 0.32
CA ALA A 113 -6.87 -1.47 0.31
C ALA A 113 -6.51 -1.96 1.72
N ILE A 114 -5.71 -1.20 2.45
CA ILE A 114 -5.19 -1.54 3.78
C ILE A 114 -5.26 -0.32 4.68
N THR A 115 -5.92 -0.44 5.84
CA THR A 115 -5.91 0.61 6.87
C THR A 115 -5.24 0.11 8.15
N VAL A 116 -4.06 0.66 8.49
CA VAL A 116 -3.38 0.39 9.76
C VAL A 116 -3.90 1.37 10.81
N ARG A 117 -4.74 0.89 11.71
CA ARG A 117 -5.56 1.71 12.62
C ARG A 117 -5.00 1.84 14.01
N GLY A 118 -4.42 0.78 14.57
CA GLY A 118 -4.21 0.68 16.01
C GLY A 118 -2.77 0.43 16.47
N ASP A 119 -1.78 0.55 15.59
CA ASP A 119 -0.38 0.43 16.01
C ASP A 119 0.08 1.65 16.80
N SER A 120 1.07 1.45 17.67
CA SER A 120 1.64 2.46 18.54
C SER A 120 3.10 2.73 18.18
N ALA A 121 3.65 3.85 18.68
CA ALA A 121 5.05 4.20 18.47
C ALA A 121 6.00 3.03 18.87
N GLY A 122 6.91 2.70 17.96
CA GLY A 122 7.85 1.58 18.12
C GLY A 122 7.30 0.23 17.69
N GLN A 123 6.03 0.11 17.31
CA GLN A 123 5.48 -1.09 16.68
C GLN A 123 5.64 -1.04 15.17
N GLU A 124 5.65 -2.19 14.53
CA GLU A 124 5.86 -2.33 13.10
C GLU A 124 4.78 -3.21 12.47
N SER A 125 4.24 -2.73 11.35
CA SER A 125 3.37 -3.49 10.46
C SER A 125 4.13 -3.81 9.17
N TRP A 126 3.89 -4.98 8.60
CA TRP A 126 4.61 -5.48 7.43
C TRP A 126 3.67 -5.84 6.30
N ILE A 127 3.94 -5.31 5.12
CA ILE A 127 3.25 -5.62 3.86
C ILE A 127 4.32 -6.15 2.91
N ILE A 128 4.32 -7.47 2.67
CA ILE A 128 5.39 -8.17 1.99
C ILE A 128 4.84 -8.89 0.76
N GLY A 129 5.29 -8.50 -0.43
CA GLY A 129 4.75 -9.01 -1.68
C GLY A 129 3.28 -8.62 -1.88
N GLY A 130 2.66 -9.15 -2.92
CA GLY A 130 1.30 -8.79 -3.27
C GLY A 130 1.21 -7.51 -4.08
N GLY A 131 0.02 -6.95 -4.18
CA GLY A 131 -0.20 -5.72 -4.93
C GLY A 131 -1.64 -5.26 -4.94
N ALA A 132 -1.86 -4.06 -5.48
CA ALA A 132 -3.17 -3.44 -5.57
C ALA A 132 -3.37 -2.78 -6.93
N TYR A 133 -4.58 -2.91 -7.45
CA TYR A 133 -5.03 -2.29 -8.69
C TYR A 133 -6.19 -1.34 -8.43
N HIS A 134 -6.22 -0.22 -9.18
CA HIS A 134 -7.32 0.74 -9.22
C HIS A 134 -7.66 1.40 -7.88
N ALA A 135 -6.64 1.65 -7.04
CA ALA A 135 -6.80 2.36 -5.77
C ALA A 135 -6.88 3.88 -6.02
N SER A 136 -8.05 4.39 -6.35
CA SER A 136 -8.21 5.79 -6.76
C SER A 136 -7.80 6.81 -5.69
N ASP A 137 -7.84 6.46 -4.41
CA ASP A 137 -7.30 7.28 -3.32
C ASP A 137 -6.04 6.63 -2.71
N LYS A 138 -6.14 5.62 -1.86
CA LYS A 138 -5.00 5.09 -1.13
C LYS A 138 -4.91 3.56 -1.19
N VAL A 139 -3.70 3.04 -1.34
CA VAL A 139 -3.44 1.62 -1.10
C VAL A 139 -3.29 1.38 0.41
N VAL A 140 -2.48 2.17 1.10
CA VAL A 140 -2.26 2.04 2.53
C VAL A 140 -2.56 3.35 3.24
N GLN A 141 -3.61 3.36 4.06
CA GLN A 141 -3.93 4.41 5.01
C GLN A 141 -3.36 4.06 6.38
N HIS A 142 -2.58 4.98 6.99
CA HIS A 142 -1.98 4.77 8.29
C HIS A 142 -2.53 5.73 9.33
N ASN A 143 -3.44 5.24 10.16
CA ASN A 143 -4.08 6.01 11.23
C ASN A 143 -3.34 5.87 12.57
N GLY A 144 -2.70 4.72 12.82
CA GLY A 144 -1.90 4.48 14.00
C GLY A 144 -0.60 5.30 14.06
N CYS A 145 0.32 4.96 14.94
CA CYS A 145 1.51 5.75 15.27
C CYS A 145 2.84 4.99 15.12
N GLY A 146 2.82 3.82 14.51
CA GLY A 146 3.98 2.95 14.35
C GLY A 146 4.80 3.20 13.09
N THR A 147 5.37 2.12 12.59
CA THR A 147 6.09 2.06 11.31
C THR A 147 5.39 1.06 10.39
N VAL A 148 5.14 1.47 9.17
CA VAL A 148 4.66 0.56 8.11
C VAL A 148 5.82 0.25 7.17
N ASN A 149 6.10 -1.04 6.99
CA ASN A 149 7.13 -1.55 6.08
C ASN A 149 6.44 -2.16 4.85
N ILE A 150 6.71 -1.62 3.66
CA ILE A 150 6.17 -2.08 2.39
C ILE A 150 7.32 -2.65 1.56
N ILE A 151 7.33 -3.96 1.38
CA ILE A 151 8.45 -4.68 0.78
C ILE A 151 7.99 -5.47 -0.44
N ASN A 152 8.62 -5.23 -1.60
CA ASN A 152 8.34 -5.96 -2.83
C ASN A 152 6.82 -5.95 -3.16
N PHE A 153 6.22 -4.78 -3.18
CA PHE A 153 4.80 -4.58 -3.47
C PHE A 153 4.58 -4.07 -4.88
N TYR A 154 3.44 -4.39 -5.48
CA TYR A 154 3.04 -3.85 -6.78
C TYR A 154 1.82 -2.95 -6.65
N ALA A 155 1.83 -1.79 -7.32
CA ALA A 155 0.66 -0.93 -7.41
C ALA A 155 0.48 -0.43 -8.85
N GLU A 156 -0.76 -0.42 -9.34
CA GLU A 156 -1.09 0.10 -10.66
C GLU A 156 -2.42 0.84 -10.63
N ASP A 157 -2.45 2.02 -11.23
CA ASP A 157 -3.61 2.90 -11.24
C ASP A 157 -4.04 3.29 -9.82
N TYR A 158 -3.23 4.15 -9.18
CA TYR A 158 -3.39 4.50 -7.76
C TYR A 158 -3.26 6.01 -7.52
N GLY A 159 -3.91 6.50 -6.47
CA GLY A 159 -3.67 7.86 -5.97
C GLY A 159 -2.39 7.94 -5.14
N LYS A 160 -2.31 7.16 -4.07
CA LYS A 160 -1.13 7.08 -3.19
C LYS A 160 -0.89 5.63 -2.77
N VAL A 161 0.39 5.16 -2.80
CA VAL A 161 0.71 3.83 -2.23
C VAL A 161 0.62 3.87 -0.70
N TYR A 162 1.08 4.93 -0.08
CA TYR A 162 0.99 5.12 1.38
C TYR A 162 0.58 6.55 1.72
N ARG A 163 -0.29 6.70 2.72
CA ARG A 163 -0.66 7.99 3.29
C ARG A 163 -0.70 7.92 4.82
N SER A 164 0.11 8.76 5.48
CA SER A 164 -0.07 9.09 6.90
C SER A 164 -1.39 9.83 7.10
N CYS A 165 -2.18 9.45 8.09
CA CYS A 165 -3.44 10.15 8.35
C CYS A 165 -3.24 11.66 8.51
N GLY A 166 -3.80 12.41 7.59
CA GLY A 166 -3.64 13.86 7.58
C GLY A 166 -4.63 14.61 8.46
N ASN A 167 -5.75 13.98 8.83
CA ASN A 167 -6.87 14.62 9.53
C ASN A 167 -7.44 13.78 10.69
N CYS A 168 -6.68 12.80 11.18
CA CYS A 168 -7.06 12.04 12.36
C CYS A 168 -7.26 12.97 13.57
N SER A 169 -8.26 12.68 14.40
CA SER A 169 -8.57 13.45 15.60
C SER A 169 -7.43 13.46 16.61
N SER A 170 -6.64 12.39 16.66
CA SER A 170 -5.40 12.30 17.42
C SER A 170 -4.23 12.12 16.46
N GLN A 171 -3.27 13.02 16.53
CA GLN A 171 -2.10 13.00 15.66
C GLN A 171 -0.84 12.57 16.40
N CYS A 172 0.07 11.92 15.65
CA CYS A 172 1.34 11.42 16.16
C CYS A 172 2.34 11.32 14.99
N LYS A 173 3.60 11.12 15.32
CA LYS A 173 4.62 10.78 14.33
C LYS A 173 4.37 9.38 13.79
N ARG A 174 4.43 9.23 12.45
CA ARG A 174 4.36 7.96 11.71
C ARG A 174 5.62 7.78 10.88
N ASN A 175 5.97 6.53 10.65
CA ASN A 175 7.13 6.23 9.82
C ASN A 175 6.72 5.23 8.74
N VAL A 176 7.31 5.36 7.55
CA VAL A 176 7.14 4.41 6.46
C VAL A 176 8.47 4.04 5.83
N TYR A 177 8.66 2.76 5.57
CA TYR A 177 9.77 2.22 4.81
C TYR A 177 9.24 1.46 3.61
N VAL A 178 9.70 1.83 2.41
CA VAL A 178 9.29 1.21 1.15
C VAL A 178 10.52 0.70 0.42
N GLU A 179 10.56 -0.59 0.13
CA GLU A 179 11.69 -1.19 -0.60
C GLU A 179 11.21 -2.16 -1.68
N GLY A 180 11.89 -2.13 -2.85
CA GLY A 180 11.65 -3.07 -3.94
C GLY A 180 10.25 -2.97 -4.57
N THR A 181 9.53 -1.90 -4.30
CA THR A 181 8.16 -1.68 -4.76
C THR A 181 8.15 -1.18 -6.20
N THR A 182 7.22 -1.69 -6.98
CA THR A 182 6.92 -1.21 -8.33
C THR A 182 5.54 -0.55 -8.35
N ALA A 183 5.46 0.68 -8.86
CA ALA A 183 4.19 1.41 -8.87
C ALA A 183 4.10 2.30 -10.12
N TYR A 184 3.08 2.05 -10.95
CA TYR A 184 2.89 2.74 -12.23
C TYR A 184 1.48 3.31 -12.37
N ASN A 185 1.37 4.31 -13.24
CA ASN A 185 0.13 4.99 -13.56
C ASN A 185 -0.55 5.57 -12.31
N GLY A 186 0.26 6.24 -11.46
CA GLY A 186 -0.25 6.76 -10.19
C GLY A 186 0.31 8.10 -9.77
N GLY A 187 -0.09 8.54 -8.57
CA GLY A 187 0.23 9.87 -8.04
C GLY A 187 1.48 9.89 -7.18
N GLU A 188 1.40 9.38 -5.97
CA GLU A 188 2.47 9.49 -4.96
C GLU A 188 2.81 8.10 -4.40
N ILE A 189 4.10 7.82 -4.17
CA ILE A 189 4.46 6.61 -3.41
C ILE A 189 4.14 6.84 -1.94
N VAL A 190 4.57 7.97 -1.37
CA VAL A 190 4.29 8.28 0.02
C VAL A 190 3.85 9.73 0.21
N GLY A 191 2.75 9.92 0.96
CA GLY A 191 2.32 11.21 1.48
C GLY A 191 2.44 11.22 3.00
N ILE A 192 3.30 12.09 3.56
CA ILE A 192 3.61 12.16 5.00
C ILE A 192 3.39 13.56 5.55
N ASN A 193 3.10 13.66 6.85
CA ASN A 193 2.84 14.93 7.51
C ASN A 193 4.12 15.53 8.09
N LEU A 194 4.61 16.60 7.47
CA LEU A 194 5.84 17.29 7.88
C LEU A 194 5.73 17.86 9.30
N ASN A 195 4.60 18.48 9.59
CA ASN A 195 4.36 19.15 10.89
C ASN A 195 4.24 18.18 12.09
N TYR A 196 4.05 16.87 11.85
CA TYR A 196 4.07 15.85 12.91
C TYR A 196 5.39 15.08 12.97
N GLY A 197 6.36 15.45 12.11
CA GLY A 197 7.69 14.84 12.09
C GLY A 197 7.72 13.42 11.53
N ASP A 198 6.77 13.10 10.65
CA ASP A 198 6.72 11.83 9.95
C ASP A 198 8.01 11.60 9.16
N THR A 199 8.37 10.34 8.96
CA THR A 199 9.54 9.98 8.13
C THR A 199 9.18 8.96 7.06
N ALA A 200 9.82 9.08 5.91
CA ALA A 200 9.73 8.12 4.81
C ALA A 200 11.13 7.71 4.34
N THR A 201 11.31 6.43 4.07
CA THR A 201 12.50 5.90 3.41
C THR A 201 12.07 5.14 2.18
N LEU A 202 12.54 5.54 1.01
CA LEU A 202 12.31 4.88 -0.27
C LEU A 202 13.62 4.25 -0.74
N LYS A 203 13.60 2.94 -1.02
CA LYS A 203 14.78 2.20 -1.49
C LYS A 203 14.39 1.28 -2.64
N ASN A 204 15.11 1.37 -3.76
CA ASN A 204 14.86 0.54 -4.95
C ASN A 204 13.38 0.57 -5.39
N VAL A 205 12.76 1.74 -5.40
CA VAL A 205 11.38 1.93 -5.83
C VAL A 205 11.35 2.23 -7.32
N CYS A 206 10.55 1.46 -8.06
CA CYS A 206 10.32 1.62 -9.48
C CYS A 206 8.99 2.35 -9.69
N THR A 207 9.03 3.58 -10.20
CA THR A 207 7.81 4.37 -10.36
C THR A 207 7.92 5.35 -11.53
N ASP A 208 6.78 5.70 -12.10
CA ASP A 208 6.60 6.80 -13.06
C ASP A 208 6.02 8.07 -12.39
N ALA A 209 5.85 8.06 -11.07
CA ALA A 209 5.37 9.23 -10.34
C ALA A 209 6.37 10.39 -10.42
N ASP A 210 5.91 11.59 -10.83
CA ASP A 210 6.73 12.79 -10.90
C ASP A 210 7.32 13.19 -9.54
N HIS A 211 6.57 12.95 -8.48
CA HIS A 211 6.94 13.27 -7.10
C HIS A 211 6.64 12.08 -6.16
N PRO A 212 7.56 11.12 -6.05
CA PRO A 212 7.31 9.91 -5.25
C PRO A 212 7.07 10.17 -3.75
N CYS A 213 7.63 11.26 -3.21
CA CYS A 213 7.45 11.60 -1.79
C CYS A 213 6.94 13.02 -1.62
N VAL A 214 5.81 13.16 -0.93
CA VAL A 214 5.09 14.43 -0.79
C VAL A 214 4.89 14.77 0.69
N PHE A 215 5.18 16.02 1.04
CA PHE A 215 4.91 16.59 2.36
C PHE A 215 3.55 17.26 2.42
N TYR A 216 2.87 16.99 3.51
CA TYR A 216 1.62 17.63 3.89
C TYR A 216 1.73 18.31 5.26
N ASP A 217 0.99 19.38 5.46
CA ASP A 217 0.61 19.83 6.79
C ASP A 217 -0.68 19.12 7.18
N GLY A 218 -0.51 18.13 8.06
CA GLY A 218 -1.63 17.43 8.66
C GLY A 218 -2.32 18.31 9.71
N CYS A 219 -3.52 17.91 10.07
CA CYS A 219 -4.34 18.63 11.01
C CYS A 219 -5.16 17.66 11.88
N SER A 220 -5.83 18.16 12.89
CA SER A 220 -6.79 17.41 13.71
C SER A 220 -8.20 17.97 13.47
N ASN A 221 -9.23 17.14 13.65
CA ASN A 221 -10.62 17.56 13.61
C ASN A 221 -11.18 17.92 12.22
N SER A 222 -11.22 16.96 11.29
CA SER A 222 -11.97 17.05 10.04
C SER A 222 -11.62 18.25 9.13
N CYS A 223 -10.35 18.61 9.08
CA CYS A 223 -9.82 19.60 8.16
C CYS A 223 -9.25 18.91 6.91
N GLU A 224 -8.95 19.68 5.89
CA GLU A 224 -8.28 19.21 4.67
C GLU A 224 -6.77 19.43 4.79
N PRO A 225 -5.95 18.34 4.86
CA PRO A 225 -4.49 18.44 4.91
C PRO A 225 -3.95 19.15 3.67
N GLN A 226 -3.04 20.10 3.85
CA GLN A 226 -2.50 20.89 2.75
C GLN A 226 -1.16 20.32 2.26
N LYS A 227 -1.01 20.17 0.97
CA LYS A 227 0.28 19.83 0.35
C LYS A 227 1.23 21.02 0.47
N VAL A 228 2.42 20.80 1.07
CA VAL A 228 3.37 21.88 1.37
C VAL A 228 4.72 21.73 0.68
N GLY A 229 4.97 20.61 0.03
CA GLY A 229 6.21 20.40 -0.72
C GLY A 229 6.50 18.94 -1.05
N TYR A 230 7.71 18.72 -1.48
CA TYR A 230 8.21 17.39 -1.86
C TYR A 230 9.42 17.04 -1.00
N CYS A 231 9.62 15.75 -0.72
CA CYS A 231 10.80 15.30 -0.01
C CYS A 231 12.03 15.49 -0.93
N SER A 232 13.11 16.06 -0.38
CA SER A 232 14.40 16.04 -1.05
C SER A 232 15.05 14.67 -0.85
N GLY A 233 15.36 13.98 -1.95
CA GLY A 233 16.13 12.75 -1.95
C GLY A 233 17.62 13.01 -1.77
#